data_287880eaa2d43ccb30068ddd1b56eafa
#
_entry.id   287880eaa2d43ccb30068ddd1b56eafa
#
_cell.length_a   1.000
_cell.length_b   1.000
_cell.length_c   1.000
_cell.angle_alpha   90.00
_cell.angle_beta   90.00
_cell.angle_gamma   90.00
#
_symmetry.space_group_name_H-M   'P 1'
#
loop_
_entity.id
_entity.type
_entity.pdbx_description
1 polymer ?
#
loop_
_entity_poly.entity_id
_entity_poly.type
_entity_poly.pdbx_seq_one_letter_code
_entity_poly.pdbx_strand_id
1 'polypeptide(L)'
;MSENWLFRDKDGNPFMPIGVQAHNSSTGSPFIRKALRTLELFGGNTLEAPTYWYFVEPEEGVYDFSSVKDLIDEVREAGAHLVILWFGMSKNGHPNYVPEYVKLHPEIYHVAKGHDGRAVASLSPHCMATLERDKAAFLALLQFVKDYDEKERTVIAIQIENEMGYANTDRDYSEEAEADYQKAVPEEIAGLRFPDMWGEEASDGQAAGEGNCDNAVQQKICDAGNGKPGDENENAGVVSPWKTAFGRYSHEAFSAWYTAQYIEKIAKAGKALYDIPFYTNVFIGENAHEEAGLCYNAGAGVSRMLELWKIAAPSLDLIAPDIYNTSLYDYRRICASYKRFGNPLFVPESPVSGMPNAMNLILAAGEFEAQGVASFGAEGALDENENLNPESEEIALSMHIIAKIAPLLIQYHGTGRIHAFTQEEFEPWRYLKLPLHHVVMRYTSCNSQGFGYTTDVKSKEGRKKIARRGRAILVQTGDYEFYLCGAGAMAEFIRRPDPMDEDSYGKMSSRYSSQLNFLSVDEGHFENGEFVCDFRRNGDETNFAQYVLDGQLIRIRLNPCVE
;
A
#
# COMPACT_ATOMS: atom_id res chain seq x y z
N MET A 1 -10.37 5.14 19.33
CA MET A 1 -9.13 5.04 18.57
C MET A 1 -9.32 4.38 17.20
N SER A 2 -10.43 3.69 16.94
CA SER A 2 -10.75 3.17 15.59
C SER A 2 -11.51 4.17 14.69
N GLU A 3 -11.68 5.42 15.11
CA GLU A 3 -12.45 6.42 14.36
C GLU A 3 -11.82 6.76 13.00
N ASN A 4 -10.50 6.64 12.88
CA ASN A 4 -9.75 6.95 11.66
C ASN A 4 -9.48 5.73 10.75
N TRP A 5 -10.05 4.55 11.07
CA TRP A 5 -9.91 3.39 10.22
C TRP A 5 -10.90 3.45 9.06
N LEU A 6 -10.41 3.32 7.84
CA LEU A 6 -11.20 3.57 6.63
C LEU A 6 -12.17 2.44 6.31
N PHE A 7 -11.67 1.19 6.34
CA PHE A 7 -12.45 0.03 5.91
C PHE A 7 -13.32 -0.51 7.05
N ARG A 8 -14.60 -0.71 6.76
CA ARG A 8 -15.59 -1.18 7.75
C ARG A 8 -16.47 -2.26 7.17
N ASP A 9 -16.78 -3.26 7.99
CA ASP A 9 -17.75 -4.31 7.67
C ASP A 9 -19.20 -3.78 7.68
N LYS A 10 -20.16 -4.67 7.43
CA LYS A 10 -21.61 -4.35 7.44
C LYS A 10 -22.14 -3.87 8.78
N ASP A 11 -21.48 -4.24 9.87
CA ASP A 11 -21.85 -3.86 11.23
C ASP A 11 -21.14 -2.56 11.69
N GLY A 12 -20.33 -1.98 10.79
CA GLY A 12 -19.56 -0.76 11.04
C GLY A 12 -18.26 -0.99 11.81
N ASN A 13 -17.87 -2.24 12.07
CA ASN A 13 -16.60 -2.55 12.72
C ASN A 13 -15.43 -2.33 11.77
N PRO A 14 -14.32 -1.77 12.25
CA PRO A 14 -13.12 -1.66 11.44
C PRO A 14 -12.53 -3.04 11.17
N PHE A 15 -12.11 -3.29 9.93
CA PHE A 15 -11.35 -4.47 9.57
C PHE A 15 -10.23 -4.12 8.60
N MET A 16 -9.21 -4.96 8.54
CA MET A 16 -8.07 -4.77 7.66
C MET A 16 -8.26 -5.60 6.39
N PRO A 17 -8.39 -4.99 5.20
CA PRO A 17 -8.31 -5.70 3.94
C PRO A 17 -6.95 -6.41 3.80
N ILE A 18 -6.99 -7.72 3.71
CA ILE A 18 -5.85 -8.57 3.40
C ILE A 18 -6.25 -9.31 2.14
N GLY A 19 -5.72 -8.86 1.02
CA GLY A 19 -6.35 -9.12 -0.25
C GLY A 19 -5.44 -9.72 -1.31
N VAL A 20 -6.10 -10.15 -2.36
CA VAL A 20 -5.50 -10.42 -3.64
C VAL A 20 -6.27 -9.65 -4.71
N GLN A 21 -5.57 -9.21 -5.74
CA GLN A 21 -6.17 -8.57 -6.89
C GLN A 21 -6.22 -9.54 -8.06
N ALA A 22 -7.40 -9.71 -8.65
CA ALA A 22 -7.57 -10.48 -9.86
C ALA A 22 -6.82 -9.83 -11.04
N HIS A 23 -6.37 -10.64 -12.00
CA HIS A 23 -5.69 -10.12 -13.18
C HIS A 23 -6.62 -9.17 -13.97
N ASN A 24 -6.04 -8.14 -14.57
CA ASN A 24 -6.79 -7.06 -15.25
C ASN A 24 -7.74 -7.53 -16.37
N SER A 25 -7.49 -8.68 -16.94
CA SER A 25 -8.34 -9.29 -17.97
C SER A 25 -9.22 -10.42 -17.46
N SER A 26 -9.28 -10.60 -16.14
CA SER A 26 -10.09 -11.66 -15.52
C SER A 26 -11.55 -11.26 -15.53
N THR A 27 -12.24 -11.68 -16.58
CA THR A 27 -13.68 -11.48 -16.75
C THR A 27 -14.43 -12.79 -16.59
N GLY A 28 -15.46 -12.76 -15.74
CA GLY A 28 -16.36 -13.88 -15.54
C GLY A 28 -15.88 -14.92 -14.51
N SER A 29 -16.85 -15.71 -14.11
CA SER A 29 -16.80 -16.63 -12.98
C SER A 29 -15.59 -17.55 -12.89
N PRO A 30 -15.08 -18.18 -13.97
CA PRO A 30 -13.95 -19.10 -13.83
C PRO A 30 -12.67 -18.41 -13.30
N PHE A 31 -12.41 -17.17 -13.73
CA PHE A 31 -11.23 -16.42 -13.28
C PHE A 31 -11.42 -15.90 -11.85
N ILE A 32 -12.60 -15.38 -11.54
CA ILE A 32 -12.93 -14.88 -10.19
C ILE A 32 -12.84 -16.01 -9.16
N ARG A 33 -13.36 -17.21 -9.46
CA ARG A 33 -13.24 -18.36 -8.56
C ARG A 33 -11.80 -18.78 -8.32
N LYS A 34 -10.96 -18.71 -9.36
CA LYS A 34 -9.52 -18.98 -9.22
C LYS A 34 -8.83 -17.95 -8.32
N ALA A 35 -9.18 -16.67 -8.48
CA ALA A 35 -8.68 -15.60 -7.60
C ALA A 35 -9.18 -15.77 -6.16
N LEU A 36 -10.45 -16.15 -5.95
CA LEU A 36 -11.01 -16.47 -4.64
C LEU A 36 -10.33 -17.70 -4.01
N ARG A 37 -9.95 -18.70 -4.81
CA ARG A 37 -9.16 -19.83 -4.32
C ARG A 37 -7.79 -19.38 -3.81
N THR A 38 -7.12 -18.46 -4.51
CA THR A 38 -5.87 -17.87 -4.03
C THR A 38 -6.09 -17.10 -2.73
N LEU A 39 -7.16 -16.30 -2.65
CA LEU A 39 -7.53 -15.55 -1.44
C LEU A 39 -7.68 -16.48 -0.24
N GLU A 40 -8.40 -17.59 -0.40
CA GLU A 40 -8.57 -18.62 0.63
C GLU A 40 -7.22 -19.18 1.09
N LEU A 41 -6.37 -19.59 0.15
CA LEU A 41 -5.05 -20.17 0.45
C LEU A 41 -4.09 -19.16 1.08
N PHE A 42 -4.27 -17.87 0.81
CA PHE A 42 -3.51 -16.78 1.44
C PHE A 42 -4.08 -16.38 2.83
N GLY A 43 -5.23 -16.93 3.22
CA GLY A 43 -5.91 -16.56 4.46
C GLY A 43 -6.39 -15.11 4.45
N GLY A 44 -6.65 -14.58 3.26
CA GLY A 44 -7.14 -13.23 3.04
C GLY A 44 -8.66 -13.12 3.22
N ASN A 45 -9.16 -11.89 3.16
CA ASN A 45 -10.57 -11.57 3.36
C ASN A 45 -11.16 -10.65 2.27
N THR A 46 -10.35 -10.17 1.33
CA THR A 46 -10.75 -9.16 0.36
C THR A 46 -10.25 -9.52 -1.04
N LEU A 47 -11.15 -9.56 -2.02
CA LEU A 47 -10.80 -9.61 -3.43
C LEU A 47 -10.88 -8.20 -4.02
N GLU A 48 -9.86 -7.78 -4.76
CA GLU A 48 -9.90 -6.63 -5.65
C GLU A 48 -10.14 -7.14 -7.08
N ALA A 49 -11.19 -6.65 -7.75
CA ALA A 49 -11.55 -7.16 -9.07
C ALA A 49 -12.01 -6.06 -10.03
N PRO A 50 -11.63 -6.16 -11.33
CA PRO A 50 -11.92 -5.14 -12.31
C PRO A 50 -13.38 -5.12 -12.73
N THR A 51 -13.90 -3.91 -12.93
CA THR A 51 -15.18 -3.62 -13.56
C THR A 51 -14.94 -2.64 -14.70
N TYR A 52 -15.39 -2.98 -15.88
CA TYR A 52 -15.01 -2.30 -17.11
C TYR A 52 -16.14 -1.41 -17.62
N TRP A 53 -15.82 -0.18 -18.00
CA TRP A 53 -16.80 0.77 -18.52
C TRP A 53 -17.57 0.20 -19.72
N TYR A 54 -16.89 -0.43 -20.69
CA TYR A 54 -17.56 -0.98 -21.88
C TYR A 54 -18.55 -2.13 -21.60
N PHE A 55 -18.46 -2.79 -20.43
CA PHE A 55 -19.46 -3.77 -20.01
C PHE A 55 -20.61 -3.13 -19.26
N VAL A 56 -20.31 -2.13 -18.45
CA VAL A 56 -21.31 -1.39 -17.69
C VAL A 56 -22.16 -0.51 -18.61
N GLU A 57 -21.56 0.07 -19.64
CA GLU A 57 -22.24 0.92 -20.63
C GLU A 57 -21.83 0.51 -22.05
N PRO A 58 -22.36 -0.60 -22.59
CA PRO A 58 -22.02 -1.07 -23.94
C PRO A 58 -22.46 -0.11 -25.06
N GLU A 59 -23.58 0.58 -24.88
CA GLU A 59 -24.10 1.63 -25.75
C GLU A 59 -24.36 2.89 -24.92
N GLU A 60 -24.22 4.06 -25.52
CA GLU A 60 -24.39 5.33 -24.81
C GLU A 60 -25.73 5.41 -24.07
N GLY A 61 -25.69 5.55 -22.73
CA GLY A 61 -26.85 5.64 -21.86
C GLY A 61 -27.59 4.32 -21.62
N VAL A 62 -27.08 3.19 -22.12
CA VAL A 62 -27.63 1.86 -21.89
C VAL A 62 -26.72 1.09 -20.93
N TYR A 63 -27.22 0.76 -19.76
CA TYR A 63 -26.43 0.15 -18.70
C TYR A 63 -26.76 -1.33 -18.51
N ASP A 64 -25.70 -2.16 -18.36
CA ASP A 64 -25.78 -3.57 -18.02
C ASP A 64 -24.91 -3.87 -16.78
N PHE A 65 -25.54 -4.28 -15.71
CA PHE A 65 -24.88 -4.61 -14.44
C PHE A 65 -24.79 -6.12 -14.19
N SER A 66 -25.10 -6.96 -15.17
CA SER A 66 -25.11 -8.42 -14.98
C SER A 66 -23.77 -8.96 -14.51
N SER A 67 -22.65 -8.52 -15.12
CA SER A 67 -21.30 -8.92 -14.73
C SER A 67 -20.90 -8.43 -13.33
N VAL A 68 -21.36 -7.24 -12.94
CA VAL A 68 -21.12 -6.68 -11.62
C VAL A 68 -21.90 -7.45 -10.54
N LYS A 69 -23.16 -7.79 -10.85
CA LYS A 69 -24.00 -8.62 -9.98
C LYS A 69 -23.35 -9.98 -9.73
N ASP A 70 -22.94 -10.65 -10.79
CA ASP A 70 -22.32 -11.98 -10.71
C ASP A 70 -21.02 -11.91 -9.87
N LEU A 71 -20.19 -10.88 -10.06
CA LEU A 71 -18.98 -10.65 -9.27
C LEU A 71 -19.29 -10.46 -7.78
N ILE A 72 -20.27 -9.62 -7.44
CA ILE A 72 -20.67 -9.39 -6.04
C ILE A 72 -21.19 -10.69 -5.41
N ASP A 73 -22.00 -11.45 -6.14
CA ASP A 73 -22.57 -12.70 -5.63
C ASP A 73 -21.51 -13.76 -5.37
N GLU A 74 -20.55 -13.96 -6.28
CA GLU A 74 -19.46 -14.93 -6.12
C GLU A 74 -18.56 -14.58 -4.94
N VAL A 75 -18.22 -13.30 -4.76
CA VAL A 75 -17.40 -12.85 -3.62
C VAL A 75 -18.16 -13.00 -2.30
N ARG A 76 -19.46 -12.68 -2.30
CA ARG A 76 -20.34 -12.84 -1.13
C ARG A 76 -20.50 -14.31 -0.75
N GLU A 77 -20.70 -15.21 -1.73
CA GLU A 77 -20.78 -16.66 -1.50
C GLU A 77 -19.50 -17.23 -0.90
N ALA A 78 -18.34 -16.67 -1.28
CA ALA A 78 -17.05 -17.02 -0.70
C ALA A 78 -16.83 -16.47 0.72
N GLY A 79 -17.75 -15.64 1.22
CA GLY A 79 -17.62 -14.99 2.53
C GLY A 79 -16.53 -13.91 2.58
N ALA A 80 -16.16 -13.35 1.43
CA ALA A 80 -15.13 -12.33 1.28
C ALA A 80 -15.74 -10.95 1.04
N HIS A 81 -14.90 -9.91 1.15
CA HIS A 81 -15.21 -8.55 0.75
C HIS A 81 -14.66 -8.26 -0.66
N LEU A 82 -15.25 -7.27 -1.31
CA LEU A 82 -14.90 -6.84 -2.66
C LEU A 82 -14.46 -5.38 -2.68
N VAL A 83 -13.35 -5.11 -3.31
CA VAL A 83 -13.02 -3.79 -3.84
C VAL A 83 -13.24 -3.81 -5.34
N ILE A 84 -14.13 -2.95 -5.82
CA ILE A 84 -14.35 -2.78 -7.25
C ILE A 84 -13.27 -1.87 -7.82
N LEU A 85 -12.59 -2.32 -8.88
CA LEU A 85 -11.65 -1.51 -9.64
C LEU A 85 -12.38 -0.96 -10.86
N TRP A 86 -12.77 0.31 -10.82
CA TRP A 86 -13.41 0.97 -11.95
C TRP A 86 -12.39 1.32 -13.03
N PHE A 87 -12.38 0.56 -14.11
CA PHE A 87 -11.60 0.86 -15.30
C PHE A 87 -12.45 1.69 -16.27
N GLY A 88 -12.45 3.00 -16.02
CA GLY A 88 -13.17 4.00 -16.78
C GLY A 88 -12.34 4.55 -17.94
N MET A 89 -11.96 5.82 -17.87
CA MET A 89 -11.19 6.49 -18.91
C MET A 89 -9.79 5.89 -19.09
N SER A 90 -9.17 5.43 -18.01
CA SER A 90 -7.76 5.04 -18.01
C SER A 90 -7.49 3.71 -17.30
N LYS A 91 -6.67 2.88 -17.95
CA LYS A 91 -5.95 1.76 -17.35
C LYS A 91 -4.50 1.84 -17.79
N ASN A 92 -3.57 2.09 -16.83
CA ASN A 92 -2.14 2.28 -17.09
C ASN A 92 -1.86 3.37 -18.14
N GLY A 93 -2.60 4.48 -18.06
CA GLY A 93 -2.50 5.56 -19.03
C GLY A 93 -3.16 5.31 -20.39
N HIS A 94 -3.88 4.20 -20.58
CA HIS A 94 -4.50 3.82 -21.86
C HIS A 94 -6.01 3.63 -21.76
N PRO A 95 -6.81 4.00 -22.80
CA PRO A 95 -8.26 3.87 -22.81
C PRO A 95 -8.71 2.47 -23.25
N ASN A 96 -8.15 1.44 -22.67
CA ASN A 96 -8.40 0.05 -23.11
C ASN A 96 -9.85 -0.38 -22.92
N TYR A 97 -10.46 0.08 -21.82
CA TYR A 97 -11.75 -0.41 -21.34
C TYR A 97 -12.90 0.58 -21.54
N VAL A 98 -12.69 1.67 -22.28
CA VAL A 98 -13.78 2.55 -22.67
C VAL A 98 -14.67 1.91 -23.74
N PRO A 99 -15.98 2.24 -23.81
CA PRO A 99 -16.89 1.72 -24.80
C PRO A 99 -16.47 1.97 -26.25
N GLU A 100 -16.97 1.16 -27.15
CA GLU A 100 -16.68 1.28 -28.60
C GLU A 100 -17.09 2.65 -29.16
N TYR A 101 -18.25 3.16 -28.74
CA TYR A 101 -18.71 4.49 -29.18
C TYR A 101 -17.76 5.62 -28.75
N VAL A 102 -17.07 5.51 -27.63
CA VAL A 102 -16.03 6.48 -27.21
C VAL A 102 -14.83 6.39 -28.15
N LYS A 103 -14.36 5.16 -28.46
CA LYS A 103 -13.19 4.94 -29.33
C LYS A 103 -13.43 5.40 -30.77
N LEU A 104 -14.66 5.26 -31.27
CA LEU A 104 -15.02 5.57 -32.65
C LEU A 104 -15.29 7.07 -32.90
N HIS A 105 -15.41 7.87 -31.84
CA HIS A 105 -15.72 9.30 -31.94
C HIS A 105 -14.65 10.19 -31.29
N PRO A 106 -13.38 10.16 -31.79
CA PRO A 106 -12.29 11.00 -31.26
C PRO A 106 -12.53 12.50 -31.46
N GLU A 107 -13.47 12.89 -32.33
CA GLU A 107 -13.92 14.27 -32.49
C GLU A 107 -14.82 14.76 -31.36
N ILE A 108 -15.33 13.84 -30.51
CA ILE A 108 -16.14 14.13 -29.31
C ILE A 108 -15.31 13.83 -28.06
N TYR A 109 -14.67 12.67 -28.04
CA TYR A 109 -13.91 12.12 -26.92
C TYR A 109 -12.41 12.27 -27.22
N HIS A 110 -11.87 13.43 -26.91
CA HIS A 110 -10.54 13.83 -27.38
C HIS A 110 -9.43 12.97 -26.75
N VAL A 111 -8.49 12.57 -27.57
CA VAL A 111 -7.23 11.99 -27.14
C VAL A 111 -6.23 13.08 -26.81
N ALA A 112 -5.35 12.82 -25.85
CA ALA A 112 -4.24 13.70 -25.55
C ALA A 112 -3.24 13.75 -26.70
N LYS A 113 -2.47 14.83 -26.79
CA LYS A 113 -1.43 15.03 -27.81
C LYS A 113 -0.06 15.14 -27.14
N GLY A 114 0.94 14.55 -27.76
CA GLY A 114 2.34 14.76 -27.41
C GLY A 114 2.85 16.12 -27.92
N HIS A 115 4.07 16.46 -27.51
CA HIS A 115 4.76 17.69 -27.89
C HIS A 115 4.87 17.89 -29.43
N ASP A 116 4.93 16.81 -30.18
CA ASP A 116 4.98 16.81 -31.65
C ASP A 116 3.60 16.97 -32.31
N GLY A 117 2.54 17.21 -31.53
CA GLY A 117 1.16 17.34 -31.96
C GLY A 117 0.46 16.06 -32.37
N ARG A 118 1.15 14.90 -32.26
CA ARG A 118 0.54 13.59 -32.55
C ARG A 118 -0.29 13.12 -31.36
N ALA A 119 -1.36 12.39 -31.67
CA ALA A 119 -2.15 11.72 -30.64
C ALA A 119 -1.29 10.70 -29.86
N VAL A 120 -1.38 10.72 -28.54
CA VAL A 120 -0.89 9.66 -27.66
C VAL A 120 -2.04 8.70 -27.32
N ALA A 121 -1.70 7.50 -26.88
CA ALA A 121 -2.71 6.48 -26.59
C ALA A 121 -3.37 6.70 -25.22
N SER A 122 -3.83 7.93 -24.94
CA SER A 122 -4.54 8.32 -23.71
C SER A 122 -5.66 9.28 -24.06
N LEU A 123 -6.81 9.18 -23.40
CA LEU A 123 -7.83 10.21 -23.47
C LEU A 123 -7.39 11.45 -22.67
N SER A 124 -7.86 12.62 -23.09
CA SER A 124 -7.52 13.87 -22.41
C SER A 124 -8.44 14.12 -21.20
N PRO A 125 -7.91 14.34 -19.99
CA PRO A 125 -8.72 14.78 -18.85
C PRO A 125 -9.25 16.21 -19.01
N HIS A 126 -8.82 16.94 -20.04
CA HIS A 126 -9.39 18.24 -20.41
C HIS A 126 -10.67 18.09 -21.26
N CYS A 127 -10.97 16.88 -21.76
CA CYS A 127 -12.17 16.61 -22.54
C CYS A 127 -13.40 16.47 -21.63
N MET A 128 -14.25 17.49 -21.62
CA MET A 128 -15.47 17.48 -20.80
C MET A 128 -16.48 16.41 -21.23
N ALA A 129 -16.53 16.05 -22.52
CA ALA A 129 -17.41 14.99 -23.00
C ALA A 129 -17.04 13.64 -22.40
N THR A 130 -15.75 13.29 -22.36
CA THR A 130 -15.25 12.08 -21.73
C THR A 130 -15.58 12.06 -20.24
N LEU A 131 -15.29 13.16 -19.52
CA LEU A 131 -15.59 13.28 -18.10
C LEU A 131 -17.06 13.06 -17.76
N GLU A 132 -17.97 13.72 -18.50
CA GLU A 132 -19.40 13.61 -18.22
C GLU A 132 -19.95 12.21 -18.49
N ARG A 133 -19.42 11.52 -19.51
CA ARG A 133 -19.82 10.13 -19.80
C ARG A 133 -19.28 9.14 -18.77
N ASP A 134 -18.00 9.18 -18.47
CA ASP A 134 -17.37 8.32 -17.46
C ASP A 134 -18.05 8.52 -16.10
N LYS A 135 -18.22 9.78 -15.69
CA LYS A 135 -18.94 10.10 -14.46
C LYS A 135 -20.37 9.55 -14.45
N ALA A 136 -21.10 9.65 -15.57
CA ALA A 136 -22.46 9.10 -15.66
C ALA A 136 -22.48 7.56 -15.54
N ALA A 137 -21.55 6.86 -16.19
CA ALA A 137 -21.42 5.42 -16.11
C ALA A 137 -21.01 4.98 -14.69
N PHE A 138 -20.04 5.67 -14.07
CA PHE A 138 -19.62 5.43 -12.70
C PHE A 138 -20.79 5.62 -11.70
N LEU A 139 -21.54 6.69 -11.82
CA LEU A 139 -22.69 6.95 -10.95
C LEU A 139 -23.82 5.91 -11.14
N ALA A 140 -24.05 5.42 -12.36
CA ALA A 140 -24.99 4.35 -12.62
C ALA A 140 -24.54 3.03 -11.95
N LEU A 141 -23.25 2.69 -12.08
CA LEU A 141 -22.63 1.56 -11.35
C LEU A 141 -22.79 1.73 -9.83
N LEU A 142 -22.46 2.90 -9.30
CA LEU A 142 -22.51 3.15 -7.86
C LEU A 142 -23.95 3.10 -7.30
N GLN A 143 -24.93 3.57 -8.08
CA GLN A 143 -26.35 3.43 -7.71
C GLN A 143 -26.77 1.96 -7.68
N PHE A 144 -26.34 1.17 -8.68
CA PHE A 144 -26.60 -0.27 -8.67
C PHE A 144 -25.97 -0.96 -7.45
N VAL A 145 -24.69 -0.66 -7.14
CA VAL A 145 -23.99 -1.23 -5.97
C VAL A 145 -24.74 -0.86 -4.70
N LYS A 146 -25.13 0.42 -4.53
CA LYS A 146 -25.91 0.88 -3.39
C LYS A 146 -27.21 0.09 -3.24
N ASP A 147 -28.00 -0.01 -4.31
CA ASP A 147 -29.32 -0.67 -4.25
C ASP A 147 -29.21 -2.16 -3.99
N TYR A 148 -28.14 -2.79 -4.50
CA TYR A 148 -27.96 -4.24 -4.47
C TYR A 148 -27.19 -4.75 -3.23
N ASP A 149 -26.22 -4.00 -2.74
CA ASP A 149 -25.23 -4.48 -1.76
C ASP A 149 -25.16 -3.65 -0.45
N GLU A 150 -25.82 -2.50 -0.33
CA GLU A 150 -25.68 -1.61 0.84
C GLU A 150 -25.88 -2.34 2.19
N LYS A 151 -26.78 -3.31 2.24
CA LYS A 151 -27.10 -4.08 3.46
C LYS A 151 -26.06 -5.14 3.78
N GLU A 152 -25.58 -5.84 2.78
CA GLU A 152 -24.60 -6.92 2.93
C GLU A 152 -23.19 -6.38 3.01
N ARG A 153 -22.94 -5.21 2.39
CA ARG A 153 -21.65 -4.53 2.34
C ARG A 153 -20.52 -5.47 1.93
N THR A 154 -20.78 -6.27 0.90
CA THR A 154 -19.76 -7.07 0.23
C THR A 154 -18.74 -6.13 -0.41
N VAL A 155 -19.23 -5.08 -1.09
CA VAL A 155 -18.39 -4.01 -1.64
C VAL A 155 -18.02 -3.02 -0.53
N ILE A 156 -16.73 -2.95 -0.22
CA ILE A 156 -16.19 -2.14 0.88
C ILE A 156 -15.53 -0.86 0.44
N ALA A 157 -15.09 -0.79 -0.82
CA ALA A 157 -14.44 0.36 -1.41
C ALA A 157 -14.52 0.29 -2.95
N ILE A 158 -14.29 1.41 -3.61
CA ILE A 158 -14.11 1.46 -5.07
C ILE A 158 -12.82 2.22 -5.39
N GLN A 159 -11.97 1.62 -6.20
CA GLN A 159 -10.87 2.30 -6.86
C GLN A 159 -11.42 3.02 -8.08
N ILE A 160 -11.20 4.32 -8.18
CA ILE A 160 -11.59 5.14 -9.33
C ILE A 160 -10.39 5.23 -10.27
N GLU A 161 -10.54 4.76 -11.50
CA GLU A 161 -9.49 4.60 -12.49
C GLU A 161 -8.36 3.65 -12.05
N ASN A 162 -7.41 3.42 -12.92
CA ASN A 162 -6.23 2.64 -12.59
C ASN A 162 -4.97 3.26 -13.19
N GLU A 163 -4.00 3.56 -12.31
CA GLU A 163 -2.69 4.11 -12.69
C GLU A 163 -2.81 5.23 -13.72
N MET A 164 -3.64 6.22 -13.41
CA MET A 164 -4.01 7.28 -14.33
C MET A 164 -2.84 8.21 -14.67
N GLY A 165 -2.90 8.81 -15.85
CA GLY A 165 -1.90 9.76 -16.37
C GLY A 165 -1.54 9.45 -17.82
N TYR A 166 -0.50 10.11 -18.31
CA TYR A 166 -0.06 9.97 -19.70
C TYR A 166 1.19 9.11 -19.82
N ALA A 167 1.17 8.14 -20.72
CA ALA A 167 2.37 7.47 -21.21
C ALA A 167 2.90 8.18 -22.46
N ASN A 168 4.23 8.26 -22.59
CA ASN A 168 4.93 8.82 -23.75
C ASN A 168 4.76 10.34 -23.98
N THR A 169 4.29 11.08 -22.99
CA THR A 169 4.28 12.56 -22.98
C THR A 169 4.30 13.05 -21.53
N ASP A 170 4.91 14.18 -21.29
CA ASP A 170 5.00 14.81 -19.96
C ASP A 170 3.74 15.63 -19.60
N ARG A 171 2.95 16.02 -20.62
CA ARG A 171 1.61 16.62 -20.48
C ARG A 171 0.81 16.45 -21.76
N ASP A 172 -0.46 16.82 -21.72
CA ASP A 172 -1.28 16.99 -22.91
C ASP A 172 -0.96 18.34 -23.61
N TYR A 173 -0.77 18.29 -24.93
CA TYR A 173 -0.56 19.44 -25.83
C TYR A 173 -1.73 19.64 -26.79
N SER A 174 -2.94 19.17 -26.46
CA SER A 174 -4.17 19.51 -27.20
C SER A 174 -4.50 20.98 -27.05
N GLU A 175 -5.38 21.50 -27.93
CA GLU A 175 -5.78 22.91 -27.90
C GLU A 175 -6.40 23.31 -26.57
N GLU A 176 -7.22 22.43 -25.98
CA GLU A 176 -7.84 22.61 -24.67
C GLU A 176 -6.80 22.67 -23.57
N ALA A 177 -5.86 21.72 -23.58
CA ALA A 177 -4.79 21.66 -22.59
C ALA A 177 -3.83 22.84 -22.69
N GLU A 178 -3.50 23.30 -23.92
CA GLU A 178 -2.71 24.51 -24.11
C GLU A 178 -3.44 25.77 -23.60
N ALA A 179 -4.74 25.87 -23.85
CA ALA A 179 -5.54 26.98 -23.31
C ALA A 179 -5.55 26.95 -21.76
N ASP A 180 -5.62 25.76 -21.16
CA ASP A 180 -5.57 25.59 -19.71
C ASP A 180 -4.17 25.88 -19.15
N TYR A 181 -3.11 25.51 -19.86
CA TYR A 181 -1.73 25.76 -19.45
C TYR A 181 -1.36 27.25 -19.40
N GLN A 182 -2.10 28.09 -20.10
CA GLN A 182 -1.96 29.56 -20.05
C GLN A 182 -2.82 30.21 -18.95
N LYS A 183 -3.67 29.46 -18.24
CA LYS A 183 -4.43 29.99 -17.11
C LYS A 183 -3.53 30.15 -15.87
N ALA A 184 -3.95 31.05 -14.99
CA ALA A 184 -3.29 31.21 -13.68
C ALA A 184 -3.27 29.88 -12.91
N VAL A 185 -2.16 29.62 -12.24
CA VAL A 185 -2.08 28.50 -11.30
C VAL A 185 -3.09 28.71 -10.17
N PRO A 186 -3.86 27.70 -9.77
CA PRO A 186 -4.76 27.78 -8.62
C PRO A 186 -4.03 28.24 -7.36
N GLU A 187 -4.65 29.15 -6.61
CA GLU A 187 -4.02 29.81 -5.46
C GLU A 187 -3.60 28.79 -4.38
N GLU A 188 -4.40 27.75 -4.17
CA GLU A 188 -4.20 26.68 -3.20
C GLU A 188 -2.94 25.84 -3.44
N ILE A 189 -2.42 25.78 -4.67
CA ILE A 189 -1.20 25.03 -5.01
C ILE A 189 -0.03 25.91 -5.43
N ALA A 190 -0.22 27.20 -5.64
CA ALA A 190 0.82 28.10 -6.15
C ALA A 190 2.08 28.18 -5.26
N GLY A 191 1.93 27.85 -3.98
CA GLY A 191 3.01 27.84 -3.00
C GLY A 191 3.76 26.52 -2.86
N LEU A 192 3.30 25.45 -3.50
CA LEU A 192 3.91 24.13 -3.36
C LEU A 192 5.34 24.07 -3.89
N ARG A 193 6.13 23.18 -3.34
CA ARG A 193 7.49 22.87 -3.78
C ARG A 193 7.62 21.37 -3.90
N PHE A 194 8.17 20.91 -5.01
CA PHE A 194 8.29 19.49 -5.35
C PHE A 194 9.74 19.03 -5.19
N PRO A 195 10.03 18.18 -4.18
CA PRO A 195 11.36 17.58 -4.01
C PRO A 195 11.62 16.51 -5.07
N ASP A 196 12.87 16.15 -5.26
CA ASP A 196 13.21 14.92 -5.97
C ASP A 196 12.65 13.73 -5.19
N MET A 197 12.16 12.68 -5.88
CA MET A 197 11.56 11.51 -5.22
C MET A 197 12.56 10.74 -4.34
N TRP A 198 13.85 10.83 -4.66
CA TRP A 198 14.95 10.28 -3.88
C TRP A 198 15.69 11.32 -3.01
N GLY A 199 15.16 12.55 -2.93
CA GLY A 199 15.72 13.64 -2.12
C GLY A 199 15.74 13.30 -0.62
N GLU A 200 16.60 14.01 0.10
CA GLU A 200 16.95 13.79 1.52
C GLU A 200 15.76 13.38 2.38
N GLU A 201 16.01 12.43 3.31
CA GLU A 201 15.06 12.00 4.33
C GLU A 201 14.36 13.22 4.94
N ALA A 202 13.04 13.24 4.88
CA ALA A 202 12.25 14.19 5.63
C ALA A 202 12.57 13.94 7.12
N SER A 203 13.48 14.71 7.68
CA SER A 203 13.79 14.68 9.11
C SER A 203 12.51 15.02 9.85
N ASP A 204 11.96 14.06 10.58
CA ASP A 204 10.90 14.28 11.55
C ASP A 204 11.23 15.50 12.40
N GLY A 205 10.38 16.52 12.28
CA GLY A 205 10.21 17.71 13.09
C GLY A 205 11.18 17.96 14.26
N GLN A 206 12.43 18.31 13.97
CA GLN A 206 13.23 19.11 14.91
C GLN A 206 13.62 20.40 14.20
N ALA A 207 13.23 21.51 14.82
CA ALA A 207 13.59 22.85 14.40
C ALA A 207 15.09 22.94 14.13
N ALA A 208 15.44 23.29 12.90
CA ALA A 208 16.82 23.53 12.49
C ALA A 208 17.42 24.64 13.35
N GLY A 209 18.33 24.26 14.24
CA GLY A 209 19.29 25.18 14.81
C GLY A 209 20.19 25.72 13.68
N GLU A 210 20.36 27.03 13.68
CA GLU A 210 21.20 27.77 12.74
C GLU A 210 22.61 27.16 12.63
N GLY A 211 22.85 26.43 11.55
CA GLY A 211 24.16 25.97 11.11
C GLY A 211 24.45 26.53 9.73
N ASN A 212 25.30 27.51 9.68
CA ASN A 212 25.83 28.18 8.50
C ASN A 212 26.51 27.15 7.57
N CYS A 213 25.88 26.75 6.46
CA CYS A 213 26.54 26.11 5.34
C CYS A 213 26.40 27.00 4.11
N ASP A 214 27.53 27.27 3.45
CA ASP A 214 27.68 28.21 2.35
C ASP A 214 26.65 28.05 1.22
N ASN A 215 25.67 28.94 1.19
CA ASN A 215 24.68 29.09 0.12
C ASN A 215 25.28 29.41 -1.27
N ALA A 216 26.58 29.62 -1.38
CA ALA A 216 27.24 30.00 -2.65
C ALA A 216 27.59 28.82 -3.56
N VAL A 217 27.68 27.58 -3.03
CA VAL A 217 27.98 26.38 -3.83
C VAL A 217 26.72 25.77 -4.38
N GLN A 218 25.63 25.76 -3.59
CA GLN A 218 24.32 25.23 -4.02
C GLN A 218 23.69 26.09 -5.11
N GLN A 219 23.82 27.42 -5.00
CA GLN A 219 23.36 28.34 -6.04
C GLN A 219 24.09 28.13 -7.38
N LYS A 220 25.40 27.83 -7.35
CA LYS A 220 26.17 27.55 -8.58
C LYS A 220 25.87 26.22 -9.24
N ILE A 221 25.39 25.21 -8.48
CA ILE A 221 24.97 23.91 -9.03
C ILE A 221 23.58 24.05 -9.69
N CYS A 222 22.69 24.86 -9.10
CA CYS A 222 21.39 25.17 -9.72
C CYS A 222 21.53 25.97 -11.01
N ASP A 223 22.51 26.88 -11.09
CA ASP A 223 22.76 27.70 -12.29
C ASP A 223 23.53 26.95 -13.41
N ALA A 224 24.23 25.86 -13.08
CA ALA A 224 24.99 25.07 -14.05
C ALA A 224 24.19 23.93 -14.72
N GLY A 225 22.98 23.62 -14.23
CA GLY A 225 22.07 22.60 -14.79
C GLY A 225 21.18 23.10 -15.93
N ASN A 226 21.24 24.38 -16.30
CA ASN A 226 20.42 25.01 -17.33
C ASN A 226 21.02 24.87 -18.73
N GLY A 227 21.24 23.65 -19.20
CA GLY A 227 21.78 23.43 -20.55
C GLY A 227 21.50 22.04 -21.08
N LYS A 228 20.26 21.71 -21.41
CA LYS A 228 20.00 20.66 -22.41
C LYS A 228 19.60 21.29 -23.74
N PRO A 229 20.19 20.88 -24.87
CA PRO A 229 19.78 21.32 -26.20
C PRO A 229 18.50 20.55 -26.56
N GLY A 230 17.36 21.24 -26.59
CA GLY A 230 16.07 20.69 -26.99
C GLY A 230 14.89 21.66 -26.97
N ASP A 231 14.99 22.76 -26.24
CA ASP A 231 13.88 23.71 -26.06
C ASP A 231 13.93 24.95 -27.04
N GLU A 232 14.34 24.73 -28.29
CA GLU A 232 14.41 25.84 -29.26
C GLU A 232 13.15 25.98 -30.15
N ASN A 233 11.94 25.83 -29.61
CA ASN A 233 10.73 26.20 -30.31
C ASN A 233 9.59 26.74 -29.39
N GLU A 234 9.92 27.33 -28.27
CA GLU A 234 8.95 28.23 -27.63
C GLU A 234 8.94 29.56 -28.39
N ASN A 235 7.83 29.83 -29.06
CA ASN A 235 7.55 31.16 -29.64
C ASN A 235 7.89 32.22 -28.59
N ALA A 236 8.78 33.13 -28.91
CA ALA A 236 9.21 34.23 -28.04
C ALA A 236 8.00 35.13 -27.68
N GLY A 237 7.33 34.82 -26.57
CA GLY A 237 6.16 35.59 -26.25
C GLY A 237 5.71 35.63 -24.80
N VAL A 238 5.30 34.57 -24.17
CA VAL A 238 4.77 34.62 -22.80
C VAL A 238 5.10 33.28 -22.07
N VAL A 239 5.90 33.35 -21.02
CA VAL A 239 6.15 32.20 -20.16
C VAL A 239 4.84 31.85 -19.43
N SER A 240 4.42 30.59 -19.52
CA SER A 240 3.21 30.10 -18.83
C SER A 240 3.27 30.39 -17.33
N PRO A 241 2.15 30.71 -16.67
CA PRO A 241 2.07 30.84 -15.22
C PRO A 241 2.54 29.56 -14.49
N TRP A 242 2.31 28.38 -15.04
CA TRP A 242 2.76 27.10 -14.51
C TRP A 242 4.29 26.99 -14.53
N LYS A 243 4.92 27.39 -15.65
CA LYS A 243 6.39 27.42 -15.75
C LYS A 243 7.01 28.40 -14.77
N THR A 244 6.36 29.53 -14.56
CA THR A 244 6.80 30.54 -13.58
C THR A 244 6.70 30.02 -12.14
N ALA A 245 5.63 29.30 -11.81
CA ALA A 245 5.39 28.79 -10.45
C ALA A 245 6.26 27.58 -10.10
N PHE A 246 6.41 26.62 -11.02
CA PHE A 246 6.95 25.29 -10.73
C PHE A 246 8.24 24.93 -11.49
N GLY A 247 8.74 25.82 -12.35
CA GLY A 247 10.01 25.61 -13.05
C GLY A 247 10.04 24.29 -13.83
N ARG A 248 11.00 23.43 -13.52
CA ARG A 248 11.18 22.11 -14.18
C ARG A 248 10.01 21.14 -13.97
N TYR A 249 9.25 21.30 -12.89
CA TYR A 249 8.10 20.46 -12.58
C TYR A 249 6.77 20.96 -13.15
N SER A 250 6.79 22.04 -13.96
CA SER A 250 5.57 22.69 -14.45
C SER A 250 4.65 21.77 -15.25
N HIS A 251 5.18 20.93 -16.12
CA HIS A 251 4.40 20.00 -16.93
C HIS A 251 3.80 18.88 -16.08
N GLU A 252 4.59 18.32 -15.19
CA GLU A 252 4.13 17.28 -14.27
C GLU A 252 3.06 17.81 -13.30
N ALA A 253 3.28 18.99 -12.70
CA ALA A 253 2.30 19.62 -11.80
C ALA A 253 0.99 19.97 -12.51
N PHE A 254 1.09 20.46 -13.74
CA PHE A 254 -0.08 20.73 -14.58
C PHE A 254 -0.87 19.45 -14.88
N SER A 255 -0.18 18.39 -15.32
CA SER A 255 -0.79 17.09 -15.59
C SER A 255 -1.41 16.48 -14.33
N ALA A 256 -0.71 16.55 -13.19
CA ALA A 256 -1.20 16.06 -11.91
C ALA A 256 -2.46 16.80 -11.43
N TRP A 257 -2.49 18.11 -11.59
CA TRP A 257 -3.66 18.91 -11.23
C TRP A 257 -4.90 18.51 -12.03
N TYR A 258 -4.81 18.48 -13.36
CA TYR A 258 -5.98 18.20 -14.19
C TYR A 258 -6.42 16.74 -14.13
N THR A 259 -5.49 15.81 -13.96
CA THR A 259 -5.80 14.40 -13.71
C THR A 259 -6.52 14.23 -12.38
N ALA A 260 -6.01 14.83 -11.31
CA ALA A 260 -6.65 14.80 -10.00
C ALA A 260 -8.04 15.46 -10.00
N GLN A 261 -8.19 16.60 -10.69
CA GLN A 261 -9.48 17.30 -10.85
C GLN A 261 -10.51 16.48 -11.66
N TYR A 262 -10.06 15.67 -12.63
CA TYR A 262 -10.93 14.74 -13.33
C TYR A 262 -11.51 13.73 -12.36
N ILE A 263 -10.66 13.07 -11.58
CA ILE A 263 -11.08 12.07 -10.57
C ILE A 263 -11.93 12.72 -9.47
N GLU A 264 -11.59 13.93 -9.01
CA GLU A 264 -12.37 14.66 -8.00
C GLU A 264 -13.84 14.84 -8.43
N LYS A 265 -14.07 15.20 -9.69
CA LYS A 265 -15.44 15.40 -10.17
C LYS A 265 -16.26 14.12 -10.15
N ILE A 266 -15.64 12.97 -10.39
CA ILE A 266 -16.26 11.65 -10.28
C ILE A 266 -16.46 11.28 -8.81
N ALA A 267 -15.40 11.34 -8.00
CA ALA A 267 -15.42 10.98 -6.59
C ALA A 267 -16.40 11.81 -5.77
N LYS A 268 -16.41 13.13 -5.98
CA LYS A 268 -17.32 14.05 -5.29
C LYS A 268 -18.79 13.75 -5.60
N ALA A 269 -19.10 13.48 -6.87
CA ALA A 269 -20.45 13.10 -7.26
C ALA A 269 -20.83 11.72 -6.68
N GLY A 270 -19.87 10.78 -6.66
CA GLY A 270 -20.04 9.47 -6.04
C GLY A 270 -20.30 9.55 -4.53
N LYS A 271 -19.49 10.33 -3.79
CA LYS A 271 -19.70 10.54 -2.34
C LYS A 271 -21.07 11.12 -1.99
N ALA A 272 -21.59 11.99 -2.85
CA ALA A 272 -22.95 12.53 -2.67
C ALA A 272 -24.05 11.48 -2.87
N LEU A 273 -23.77 10.41 -3.64
CA LEU A 273 -24.72 9.32 -3.91
C LEU A 273 -24.63 8.19 -2.87
N TYR A 274 -23.41 7.73 -2.60
CA TYR A 274 -23.13 6.62 -1.69
C TYR A 274 -21.77 6.79 -1.02
N ASP A 275 -21.78 6.98 0.31
CA ASP A 275 -20.56 7.24 1.07
C ASP A 275 -19.86 5.91 1.46
N ILE A 276 -19.09 5.39 0.53
CA ILE A 276 -18.11 4.31 0.77
C ILE A 276 -16.71 4.84 0.46
N PRO A 277 -15.64 4.18 0.95
CA PRO A 277 -14.27 4.57 0.60
C PRO A 277 -14.00 4.60 -0.89
N PHE A 278 -13.42 5.72 -1.36
CA PHE A 278 -12.90 5.86 -2.72
C PHE A 278 -11.40 6.12 -2.68
N TYR A 279 -10.67 5.46 -3.57
CA TYR A 279 -9.25 5.70 -3.76
C TYR A 279 -8.87 5.62 -5.24
N THR A 280 -7.67 6.02 -5.56
CA THR A 280 -7.01 5.71 -6.84
C THR A 280 -5.64 5.12 -6.57
N ASN A 281 -5.19 4.22 -7.44
CA ASN A 281 -3.86 3.65 -7.34
C ASN A 281 -2.86 4.39 -8.25
N VAL A 282 -1.59 4.19 -7.99
CA VAL A 282 -0.51 4.92 -8.63
C VAL A 282 0.58 3.97 -9.11
N PHE A 283 0.87 4.02 -10.42
CA PHE A 283 2.15 3.53 -10.94
C PHE A 283 3.25 4.45 -10.42
N ILE A 284 4.02 3.97 -9.43
CA ILE A 284 4.96 4.78 -8.67
C ILE A 284 6.12 5.30 -9.53
N GLY A 285 6.58 6.51 -9.21
CA GLY A 285 7.73 7.13 -9.86
C GLY A 285 9.06 6.88 -9.17
N GLU A 286 9.06 6.23 -7.98
CA GLU A 286 10.22 5.99 -7.13
C GLU A 286 11.05 4.80 -7.62
N ASN A 287 11.56 4.92 -8.84
CA ASN A 287 12.43 3.98 -9.52
C ASN A 287 13.79 4.64 -9.84
N ALA A 288 14.67 3.95 -10.51
CA ALA A 288 16.00 4.46 -10.86
C ALA A 288 15.99 5.72 -11.76
N HIS A 289 14.86 5.98 -12.44
CA HIS A 289 14.65 7.13 -13.30
C HIS A 289 13.35 7.81 -12.93
N GLU A 290 13.38 9.16 -12.85
CA GLU A 290 12.26 9.96 -12.34
C GLU A 290 11.59 10.84 -13.40
N GLU A 291 11.54 10.40 -14.63
CA GLU A 291 10.99 11.17 -15.76
C GLU A 291 9.51 10.86 -15.98
N ALA A 292 8.66 11.84 -15.68
CA ALA A 292 7.22 11.74 -15.93
C ALA A 292 6.90 11.54 -17.43
N GLY A 293 5.99 10.64 -17.72
CA GLY A 293 5.62 10.27 -19.09
C GLY A 293 6.57 9.27 -19.76
N LEU A 294 7.73 8.99 -19.19
CA LEU A 294 8.69 8.02 -19.69
C LEU A 294 8.87 6.82 -18.75
N CYS A 295 9.01 7.08 -17.45
CA CYS A 295 9.29 6.05 -16.45
C CYS A 295 8.04 5.72 -15.63
N TYR A 296 7.14 6.63 -15.54
CA TYR A 296 5.80 6.51 -14.93
C TYR A 296 4.84 7.46 -15.65
N ASN A 297 3.55 7.30 -15.43
CA ASN A 297 2.54 8.13 -16.10
C ASN A 297 2.59 9.58 -15.61
N ALA A 298 2.78 10.52 -16.53
CA ALA A 298 2.72 11.94 -16.20
C ALA A 298 1.30 12.31 -15.74
N GLY A 299 1.23 13.04 -14.63
CA GLY A 299 -0.06 13.35 -14.01
C GLY A 299 -0.47 12.38 -12.90
N ALA A 300 0.24 11.29 -12.69
CA ALA A 300 0.00 10.36 -11.58
C ALA A 300 0.23 11.01 -10.21
N GLY A 301 -0.42 10.46 -9.17
CA GLY A 301 -0.28 10.89 -7.78
C GLY A 301 1.00 10.37 -7.12
N VAL A 302 2.15 10.41 -7.83
CA VAL A 302 3.45 9.99 -7.29
C VAL A 302 3.82 10.79 -6.04
N SER A 303 4.73 10.28 -5.23
CA SER A 303 4.99 10.84 -3.89
C SER A 303 5.33 12.33 -3.88
N ARG A 304 6.01 12.85 -4.90
CA ARG A 304 6.28 14.30 -5.00
C ARG A 304 5.04 15.12 -5.35
N MET A 305 4.05 14.54 -6.03
CA MET A 305 2.77 15.17 -6.39
C MET A 305 1.65 14.89 -5.38
N LEU A 306 1.91 14.09 -4.34
CA LEU A 306 0.91 13.64 -3.37
C LEU A 306 0.19 14.80 -2.69
N GLU A 307 0.91 15.85 -2.26
CA GLU A 307 0.30 17.03 -1.64
C GLU A 307 -0.64 17.77 -2.61
N LEU A 308 -0.22 17.95 -3.86
CA LEU A 308 -1.05 18.53 -4.90
C LEU A 308 -2.32 17.70 -5.12
N TRP A 309 -2.18 16.38 -5.21
CA TRP A 309 -3.31 15.47 -5.38
C TRP A 309 -4.29 15.52 -4.21
N LYS A 310 -3.81 15.57 -2.95
CA LYS A 310 -4.68 15.69 -1.77
C LYS A 310 -5.44 17.02 -1.73
N ILE A 311 -4.88 18.09 -2.30
CA ILE A 311 -5.55 19.38 -2.47
C ILE A 311 -6.56 19.31 -3.62
N ALA A 312 -6.17 18.74 -4.76
CA ALA A 312 -6.95 18.71 -5.97
C ALA A 312 -8.13 17.73 -5.94
N ALA A 313 -7.98 16.60 -5.23
CA ALA A 313 -9.00 15.54 -5.14
C ALA A 313 -9.36 15.19 -3.67
N PRO A 314 -9.91 16.14 -2.90
CA PRO A 314 -10.22 15.94 -1.48
C PRO A 314 -11.34 14.92 -1.22
N SER A 315 -12.11 14.52 -2.24
CA SER A 315 -13.15 13.48 -2.13
C SER A 315 -12.60 12.05 -2.20
N LEU A 316 -11.31 11.88 -2.54
CA LEU A 316 -10.61 10.61 -2.37
C LEU A 316 -10.16 10.44 -0.91
N ASP A 317 -10.46 9.29 -0.35
CA ASP A 317 -10.03 8.95 1.02
C ASP A 317 -8.53 8.72 1.08
N LEU A 318 -7.95 8.07 0.05
CA LEU A 318 -6.52 7.84 -0.05
C LEU A 318 -6.02 7.75 -1.50
N ILE A 319 -4.70 7.84 -1.65
CA ILE A 319 -3.94 7.61 -2.88
C ILE A 319 -2.99 6.46 -2.58
N ALA A 320 -3.09 5.37 -3.32
CA ALA A 320 -2.50 4.08 -3.01
C ALA A 320 -1.34 3.72 -3.96
N PRO A 321 -0.12 3.47 -3.46
CA PRO A 321 1.01 3.10 -4.31
C PRO A 321 0.98 1.62 -4.68
N ASP A 322 1.24 1.30 -5.95
CA ASP A 322 1.48 -0.05 -6.46
C ASP A 322 2.96 -0.36 -6.34
N ILE A 323 3.34 -1.18 -5.35
CA ILE A 323 4.73 -1.32 -4.98
C ILE A 323 5.29 -2.67 -5.41
N TYR A 324 6.06 -2.66 -6.49
CA TYR A 324 6.76 -3.83 -7.02
C TYR A 324 8.27 -3.85 -6.70
N ASN A 325 8.76 -2.88 -5.93
CA ASN A 325 10.16 -2.80 -5.51
C ASN A 325 10.49 -3.95 -4.55
N THR A 326 11.57 -4.67 -4.84
CA THR A 326 12.01 -5.82 -4.05
C THR A 326 13.00 -5.47 -2.96
N SER A 327 13.63 -4.30 -3.02
CA SER A 327 14.54 -3.78 -1.99
C SER A 327 13.75 -3.35 -0.76
N LEU A 328 14.09 -3.88 0.42
CA LEU A 328 13.47 -3.45 1.68
C LEU A 328 13.74 -1.97 1.99
N TYR A 329 14.90 -1.46 1.57
CA TYR A 329 15.26 -0.05 1.74
C TYR A 329 14.35 0.87 0.91
N ASP A 330 14.20 0.58 -0.37
CA ASP A 330 13.32 1.36 -1.26
C ASP A 330 11.87 1.25 -0.84
N TYR A 331 11.42 0.04 -0.47
CA TYR A 331 10.05 -0.20 -0.02
C TYR A 331 9.69 0.66 1.20
N ARG A 332 10.60 0.75 2.19
CA ARG A 332 10.42 1.63 3.36
C ARG A 332 10.27 3.10 2.96
N ARG A 333 11.13 3.58 2.06
CA ARG A 333 11.07 4.96 1.58
C ARG A 333 9.76 5.26 0.87
N ILE A 334 9.30 4.35 -0.01
CA ILE A 334 8.03 4.48 -0.72
C ILE A 334 6.88 4.53 0.28
N CYS A 335 6.77 3.56 1.19
CA CYS A 335 5.71 3.55 2.20
C CYS A 335 5.70 4.84 3.05
N ALA A 336 6.88 5.30 3.51
CA ALA A 336 6.99 6.55 4.25
C ALA A 336 6.52 7.76 3.44
N SER A 337 6.86 7.80 2.14
CA SER A 337 6.50 8.89 1.25
C SER A 337 4.99 9.00 1.03
N TYR A 338 4.28 7.88 0.94
CA TYR A 338 2.83 7.87 0.74
C TYR A 338 2.01 8.03 2.03
N LYS A 339 2.63 7.97 3.21
CA LYS A 339 1.97 8.32 4.49
C LYS A 339 1.96 9.81 4.82
N ARG A 340 2.47 10.66 3.96
CA ARG A 340 2.51 12.12 4.18
C ARG A 340 1.14 12.75 3.91
N PHE A 341 1.00 14.00 4.36
CA PHE A 341 -0.18 14.85 4.10
C PHE A 341 -1.51 14.24 4.52
N GLY A 342 -1.49 13.42 5.60
CA GLY A 342 -2.68 12.76 6.11
C GLY A 342 -3.23 11.66 5.21
N ASN A 343 -2.44 11.18 4.25
CA ASN A 343 -2.81 10.06 3.39
C ASN A 343 -2.63 8.73 4.14
N PRO A 344 -3.69 7.93 4.39
CA PRO A 344 -3.53 6.59 4.94
C PRO A 344 -2.78 5.69 3.95
N LEU A 345 -1.92 4.81 4.44
CA LEU A 345 -1.25 3.85 3.57
C LEU A 345 -2.17 2.65 3.30
N PHE A 346 -2.35 2.33 2.05
CA PHE A 346 -2.91 1.08 1.54
C PHE A 346 -2.07 0.64 0.35
N VAL A 347 -1.69 -0.62 0.27
CA VAL A 347 -0.91 -1.17 -0.84
C VAL A 347 -1.79 -2.14 -1.62
N PRO A 348 -2.47 -1.68 -2.69
CA PRO A 348 -3.43 -2.50 -3.43
C PRO A 348 -2.76 -3.47 -4.39
N GLU A 349 -1.56 -3.13 -4.86
CA GLU A 349 -0.80 -3.98 -5.76
C GLU A 349 0.63 -4.24 -5.26
N SER A 350 1.00 -5.51 -5.23
CA SER A 350 2.36 -5.98 -4.98
C SER A 350 2.55 -7.36 -5.62
N PRO A 351 3.77 -7.87 -5.83
CA PRO A 351 3.97 -9.18 -6.43
C PRO A 351 3.29 -10.30 -5.65
N VAL A 352 2.65 -11.24 -6.36
CA VAL A 352 2.02 -12.44 -5.77
C VAL A 352 3.03 -13.53 -5.40
N SER A 353 4.31 -13.31 -5.65
CA SER A 353 5.38 -14.26 -5.44
C SER A 353 6.67 -13.60 -4.96
N GLY A 354 7.56 -14.41 -4.43
CA GLY A 354 8.91 -14.03 -4.06
C GLY A 354 9.10 -13.62 -2.59
N MET A 355 10.21 -14.07 -2.02
CA MET A 355 10.57 -13.78 -0.63
C MET A 355 10.69 -12.28 -0.32
N PRO A 356 11.25 -11.40 -1.19
CA PRO A 356 11.30 -9.97 -0.90
C PRO A 356 9.92 -9.37 -0.64
N ASN A 357 8.90 -9.71 -1.44
CA ASN A 357 7.56 -9.20 -1.22
C ASN A 357 6.91 -9.77 0.05
N ALA A 358 7.17 -11.03 0.39
CA ALA A 358 6.72 -11.60 1.66
C ALA A 358 7.23 -10.79 2.86
N MET A 359 8.46 -10.24 2.78
CA MET A 359 9.02 -9.35 3.80
C MET A 359 8.37 -7.96 3.75
N ASN A 360 8.16 -7.42 2.54
CA ASN A 360 7.56 -6.12 2.30
C ASN A 360 6.14 -6.01 2.88
N LEU A 361 5.32 -7.05 2.75
CA LEU A 361 3.97 -7.09 3.33
C LEU A 361 4.00 -6.92 4.87
N ILE A 362 4.97 -7.55 5.54
CA ILE A 362 5.16 -7.40 6.99
C ILE A 362 5.58 -5.97 7.36
N LEU A 363 6.43 -5.33 6.53
CA LEU A 363 6.79 -3.92 6.73
C LEU A 363 5.59 -3.00 6.55
N ALA A 364 4.82 -3.18 5.47
CA ALA A 364 3.63 -2.37 5.21
C ALA A 364 2.64 -2.44 6.40
N ALA A 365 2.29 -3.66 6.83
CA ALA A 365 1.31 -3.85 7.88
C ALA A 365 1.82 -3.46 9.28
N GLY A 366 3.09 -3.74 9.60
CA GLY A 366 3.62 -3.58 10.95
C GLY A 366 4.46 -2.32 11.16
N GLU A 367 5.38 -1.97 10.25
CA GLU A 367 6.23 -0.78 10.42
C GLU A 367 5.50 0.49 9.97
N PHE A 368 4.78 0.40 8.84
CA PHE A 368 4.06 1.54 8.28
C PHE A 368 2.58 1.56 8.63
N GLU A 369 2.10 0.56 9.37
CA GLU A 369 0.72 0.51 9.83
C GLU A 369 -0.28 0.74 8.68
N ALA A 370 -0.06 0.06 7.54
CA ALA A 370 -0.97 0.12 6.41
C ALA A 370 -2.36 -0.35 6.81
N GLN A 371 -3.39 0.34 6.33
CA GLN A 371 -4.78 -0.03 6.60
C GLN A 371 -5.26 -1.24 5.79
N GLY A 372 -4.44 -1.72 4.87
CA GLY A 372 -4.63 -2.95 4.12
C GLY A 372 -3.47 -3.22 3.18
N VAL A 373 -3.38 -4.46 2.70
CA VAL A 373 -2.38 -4.94 1.75
C VAL A 373 -2.99 -5.94 0.78
N ALA A 374 -2.59 -5.90 -0.49
CA ALA A 374 -2.99 -6.88 -1.48
C ALA A 374 -1.85 -7.27 -2.44
N SER A 375 -2.01 -8.40 -3.11
CA SER A 375 -1.08 -8.87 -4.13
C SER A 375 -1.80 -9.06 -5.46
N PHE A 376 -1.22 -8.51 -6.53
CA PHE A 376 -1.76 -8.51 -7.88
C PHE A 376 -1.49 -9.81 -8.64
N GLY A 377 -2.46 -10.23 -9.46
CA GLY A 377 -2.35 -11.39 -10.34
C GLY A 377 -2.61 -12.70 -9.59
N ALA A 378 -3.67 -12.71 -8.78
CA ALA A 378 -4.06 -13.81 -7.90
C ALA A 378 -4.00 -15.19 -8.58
N GLU A 379 -4.49 -15.30 -9.81
CA GLU A 379 -4.53 -16.55 -10.57
C GLU A 379 -3.15 -17.13 -10.87
N GLY A 380 -2.12 -16.26 -10.90
CA GLY A 380 -0.73 -16.63 -11.09
C GLY A 380 -0.08 -17.31 -9.88
N ALA A 381 -0.70 -17.23 -8.72
CA ALA A 381 -0.21 -17.90 -7.50
C ALA A 381 -0.46 -19.41 -7.49
N LEU A 382 -1.29 -19.92 -8.39
CA LEU A 382 -1.74 -21.31 -8.41
C LEU A 382 -1.12 -22.10 -9.56
N ASP A 383 -0.83 -23.36 -9.29
CA ASP A 383 -0.49 -24.36 -10.31
C ASP A 383 -1.74 -24.84 -11.07
N GLU A 384 -1.56 -25.79 -11.99
CA GLU A 384 -2.64 -26.39 -12.78
C GLU A 384 -3.66 -27.21 -11.94
N ASN A 385 -3.30 -27.58 -10.72
CA ASN A 385 -4.13 -28.32 -9.78
C ASN A 385 -4.74 -27.40 -8.68
N GLU A 386 -4.65 -26.10 -8.86
CA GLU A 386 -5.10 -25.07 -7.90
C GLU A 386 -4.42 -25.15 -6.52
N ASN A 387 -3.19 -25.65 -6.45
CA ASN A 387 -2.34 -25.53 -5.30
C ASN A 387 -1.42 -24.30 -5.43
N LEU A 388 -0.91 -23.79 -4.30
CA LEU A 388 0.04 -22.69 -4.34
C LEU A 388 1.33 -23.09 -5.05
N ASN A 389 1.78 -22.24 -5.94
CA ASN A 389 3.13 -22.29 -6.46
C ASN A 389 4.15 -22.11 -5.34
N PRO A 390 5.30 -22.82 -5.38
CA PRO A 390 6.34 -22.67 -4.35
C PRO A 390 6.80 -21.23 -4.12
N GLU A 391 6.80 -20.40 -5.16
CA GLU A 391 7.18 -18.99 -5.09
C GLU A 391 6.16 -18.13 -4.33
N SER A 392 4.91 -18.59 -4.21
CA SER A 392 3.81 -17.90 -3.52
C SER A 392 3.60 -18.36 -2.06
N GLU A 393 4.20 -19.47 -1.63
CA GLU A 393 4.05 -20.00 -0.27
C GLU A 393 4.45 -18.99 0.82
N GLU A 394 5.51 -18.21 0.59
CA GLU A 394 5.99 -17.25 1.57
C GLU A 394 5.12 -15.99 1.63
N ILE A 395 4.49 -15.61 0.51
CA ILE A 395 3.47 -14.54 0.48
C ILE A 395 2.26 -14.98 1.31
N ALA A 396 1.73 -16.17 1.04
CA ALA A 396 0.62 -16.75 1.80
C ALA A 396 0.92 -16.73 3.30
N LEU A 397 2.11 -17.19 3.71
CA LEU A 397 2.49 -17.20 5.12
C LEU A 397 2.56 -15.79 5.72
N SER A 398 3.04 -14.78 4.99
CA SER A 398 3.04 -13.40 5.47
C SER A 398 1.63 -12.84 5.62
N MET A 399 0.74 -13.13 4.68
CA MET A 399 -0.67 -12.73 4.79
C MET A 399 -1.37 -13.43 5.97
N HIS A 400 -1.11 -14.71 6.19
CA HIS A 400 -1.60 -15.41 7.39
C HIS A 400 -1.07 -14.79 8.70
N ILE A 401 0.20 -14.37 8.74
CA ILE A 401 0.76 -13.66 9.90
C ILE A 401 0.00 -12.36 10.15
N ILE A 402 -0.21 -11.56 9.10
CA ILE A 402 -0.94 -10.29 9.19
C ILE A 402 -2.38 -10.55 9.64
N ALA A 403 -3.07 -11.50 9.02
CA ALA A 403 -4.46 -11.84 9.35
C ALA A 403 -4.64 -12.24 10.83
N LYS A 404 -3.75 -13.07 11.35
CA LYS A 404 -3.81 -13.50 12.75
C LYS A 404 -3.63 -12.36 13.76
N ILE A 405 -2.84 -11.34 13.44
CA ILE A 405 -2.56 -10.23 14.35
C ILE A 405 -3.36 -8.96 14.00
N ALA A 406 -4.13 -8.96 12.91
CA ALA A 406 -4.90 -7.82 12.43
C ALA A 406 -5.77 -7.13 13.50
N PRO A 407 -6.46 -7.83 14.42
CA PRO A 407 -7.22 -7.17 15.48
C PRO A 407 -6.38 -6.21 16.32
N LEU A 408 -5.12 -6.57 16.60
CA LEU A 408 -4.19 -5.71 17.35
C LEU A 408 -3.62 -4.58 16.47
N LEU A 409 -3.39 -4.82 15.18
CA LEU A 409 -2.95 -3.77 14.25
C LEU A 409 -4.00 -2.65 14.18
N ILE A 410 -5.27 -3.00 14.10
CA ILE A 410 -6.38 -2.04 14.12
C ILE A 410 -6.45 -1.31 15.46
N GLN A 411 -6.40 -2.06 16.58
CA GLN A 411 -6.57 -1.50 17.93
C GLN A 411 -5.44 -0.55 18.32
N TYR A 412 -4.21 -0.85 17.93
CA TYR A 412 -3.00 -0.09 18.32
C TYR A 412 -2.45 0.80 17.22
N HIS A 413 -3.18 0.96 16.11
CA HIS A 413 -2.80 1.85 15.01
C HIS A 413 -2.48 3.27 15.50
N GLY A 414 -1.36 3.83 15.05
CA GLY A 414 -0.92 5.19 15.38
C GLY A 414 -0.44 5.38 16.83
N THR A 415 -0.30 4.31 17.61
CA THR A 415 0.14 4.41 19.02
C THR A 415 1.64 4.27 19.23
N GLY A 416 2.41 3.88 18.19
CA GLY A 416 3.83 3.55 18.29
C GLY A 416 4.11 2.23 19.02
N ARG A 417 3.11 1.36 19.19
CA ARG A 417 3.22 0.08 19.89
C ARG A 417 3.30 -1.13 18.96
N ILE A 418 3.25 -0.90 17.64
CA ILE A 418 3.38 -1.93 16.62
C ILE A 418 4.80 -1.88 16.05
N HIS A 419 5.47 -3.03 16.00
CA HIS A 419 6.86 -3.13 15.56
C HIS A 419 7.00 -4.31 14.59
N ALA A 420 7.54 -4.04 13.40
CA ALA A 420 7.84 -5.06 12.42
C ALA A 420 9.33 -5.42 12.43
N PHE A 421 9.61 -6.69 12.20
CA PHE A 421 10.94 -7.23 12.05
C PHE A 421 11.02 -8.05 10.77
N THR A 422 11.92 -7.65 9.89
CA THR A 422 12.21 -8.36 8.66
C THR A 422 13.72 -8.56 8.57
N GLN A 423 14.14 -9.79 8.35
CA GLN A 423 15.56 -10.13 8.26
C GLN A 423 16.17 -9.57 6.99
N GLU A 424 17.12 -8.68 7.13
CA GLU A 424 18.02 -8.30 6.04
C GLU A 424 18.98 -9.44 5.69
N GLU A 425 19.67 -9.33 4.56
CA GLU A 425 20.62 -10.37 4.15
C GLU A 425 21.74 -10.53 5.18
N PHE A 426 21.97 -11.77 5.63
CA PHE A 426 22.96 -12.13 6.66
C PHE A 426 22.80 -11.46 8.03
N GLU A 427 21.68 -10.80 8.29
CA GLU A 427 21.39 -10.20 9.59
C GLU A 427 21.03 -11.28 10.61
N PRO A 428 21.81 -11.45 11.72
CA PRO A 428 21.51 -12.49 12.70
C PRO A 428 20.45 -12.06 13.73
N TRP A 429 20.32 -10.75 13.99
CA TRP A 429 19.40 -10.21 14.99
C TRP A 429 19.18 -8.70 14.79
N ARG A 430 18.10 -8.20 15.37
CA ARG A 430 17.76 -6.78 15.41
C ARG A 430 17.31 -6.36 16.81
N TYR A 431 17.66 -5.15 17.23
CA TYR A 431 17.25 -4.57 18.50
C TYR A 431 16.04 -3.67 18.37
N LEU A 432 15.12 -3.79 19.36
CA LEU A 432 14.09 -2.80 19.65
C LEU A 432 14.29 -2.30 21.10
N LYS A 433 14.39 -0.99 21.27
CA LYS A 433 14.52 -0.34 22.57
C LYS A 433 13.16 0.19 23.01
N LEU A 434 12.56 -0.45 24.00
CA LEU A 434 11.35 0.02 24.66
C LEU A 434 11.68 0.67 26.00
N PRO A 435 10.75 1.44 26.62
CA PRO A 435 11.02 2.13 27.89
C PRO A 435 11.50 1.19 29.01
N LEU A 436 10.92 0.02 29.18
CA LEU A 436 11.24 -0.94 30.27
C LEU A 436 12.04 -2.14 29.80
N HIS A 437 12.05 -2.45 28.51
CA HIS A 437 12.67 -3.65 27.97
C HIS A 437 13.47 -3.36 26.70
N HIS A 438 14.50 -4.16 26.47
CA HIS A 438 15.07 -4.36 25.14
C HIS A 438 14.49 -5.64 24.57
N VAL A 439 14.03 -5.62 23.34
CA VAL A 439 13.65 -6.82 22.60
C VAL A 439 14.73 -7.12 21.58
N VAL A 440 15.31 -8.30 21.65
CA VAL A 440 16.27 -8.78 20.65
C VAL A 440 15.54 -9.80 19.79
N MET A 441 15.22 -9.40 18.58
CA MET A 441 14.67 -10.31 17.59
C MET A 441 15.81 -11.03 16.89
N ARG A 442 15.91 -12.35 17.06
CA ARG A 442 16.89 -13.20 16.39
C ARG A 442 16.23 -13.96 15.26
N TYR A 443 16.99 -14.24 14.21
CA TYR A 443 16.49 -14.97 13.06
C TYR A 443 17.05 -16.40 13.03
N THR A 444 16.17 -17.37 12.84
CA THR A 444 16.50 -18.79 12.98
C THR A 444 17.50 -19.28 11.96
N SER A 445 17.46 -18.74 10.75
CA SER A 445 18.39 -19.07 9.66
C SER A 445 19.87 -18.77 9.98
N CYS A 446 20.13 -17.83 10.89
CA CYS A 446 21.46 -17.43 11.34
C CYS A 446 21.82 -17.97 12.75
N ASN A 447 20.90 -18.67 13.42
CA ASN A 447 21.07 -19.13 14.80
C ASN A 447 20.72 -20.60 14.92
N SER A 448 21.69 -21.48 14.76
CA SER A 448 21.49 -22.93 14.76
C SER A 448 21.38 -23.57 16.16
N GLN A 449 21.59 -22.80 17.22
CA GLN A 449 21.54 -23.34 18.60
C GLN A 449 20.16 -23.19 19.23
N GLY A 450 19.63 -24.24 19.81
CA GLY A 450 18.44 -24.20 20.64
C GLY A 450 17.12 -24.61 20.01
N PHE A 451 17.10 -24.99 18.73
CA PHE A 451 15.86 -25.41 18.05
C PHE A 451 15.52 -26.89 18.15
N GLY A 452 16.36 -27.66 18.82
CA GLY A 452 16.26 -29.12 18.83
C GLY A 452 15.07 -29.73 19.56
N TYR A 453 14.34 -28.94 20.35
CA TYR A 453 13.32 -29.46 21.25
C TYR A 453 11.89 -29.38 20.69
N THR A 454 11.62 -28.44 19.82
CA THR A 454 10.25 -28.14 19.38
C THR A 454 10.00 -28.31 17.89
N THR A 455 11.07 -28.45 17.10
CA THR A 455 10.98 -28.68 15.67
C THR A 455 11.74 -29.94 15.32
N ASP A 456 11.13 -30.84 14.55
CA ASP A 456 11.85 -31.97 13.99
C ASP A 456 12.90 -31.50 12.97
N VAL A 457 14.04 -31.04 13.47
CA VAL A 457 15.18 -30.57 12.67
C VAL A 457 15.76 -31.66 11.75
N LYS A 458 15.41 -32.93 11.98
CA LYS A 458 15.83 -34.04 11.14
C LYS A 458 14.97 -34.19 9.91
N SER A 459 13.71 -33.78 9.96
CA SER A 459 12.82 -33.79 8.80
C SER A 459 13.23 -32.72 7.77
N LYS A 460 12.88 -32.95 6.51
CA LYS A 460 13.08 -31.95 5.44
C LYS A 460 12.27 -30.68 5.73
N GLU A 461 11.06 -30.86 6.23
CA GLU A 461 10.15 -29.76 6.56
C GLU A 461 10.66 -28.92 7.73
N GLY A 462 11.09 -29.56 8.82
CA GLY A 462 11.68 -28.86 9.95
C GLY A 462 12.91 -28.04 9.56
N ARG A 463 13.79 -28.58 8.71
CA ARG A 463 14.93 -27.83 8.19
C ARG A 463 14.51 -26.64 7.31
N LYS A 464 13.45 -26.78 6.48
CA LYS A 464 12.88 -25.68 5.67
C LYS A 464 12.43 -24.53 6.57
N LYS A 465 11.70 -24.82 7.64
CA LYS A 465 11.19 -23.82 8.60
C LYS A 465 12.32 -23.07 9.30
N ILE A 466 13.36 -23.77 9.74
CA ILE A 466 14.52 -23.15 10.41
C ILE A 466 15.34 -22.29 9.44
N ALA A 467 15.53 -22.75 8.21
CA ALA A 467 16.29 -22.03 7.19
C ALA A 467 15.53 -20.82 6.59
N ARG A 468 14.25 -20.66 6.92
CA ARG A 468 13.41 -19.58 6.41
C ARG A 468 13.95 -18.22 6.82
N ARG A 469 13.89 -17.26 5.93
CA ARG A 469 14.18 -15.86 6.22
C ARG A 469 13.16 -15.31 7.22
N GLY A 470 13.66 -14.76 8.33
CA GLY A 470 12.85 -14.42 9.49
C GLY A 470 12.04 -13.13 9.31
N ARG A 471 10.80 -13.14 9.81
CA ARG A 471 9.91 -11.97 9.86
C ARG A 471 8.89 -12.11 10.97
N ALA A 472 8.55 -10.99 11.60
CA ALA A 472 7.57 -10.97 12.68
C ALA A 472 6.96 -9.59 12.89
N ILE A 473 5.77 -9.58 13.48
CA ILE A 473 5.13 -8.38 14.03
C ILE A 473 5.01 -8.58 15.53
N LEU A 474 5.47 -7.59 16.29
CA LEU A 474 5.36 -7.51 17.74
C LEU A 474 4.44 -6.35 18.09
N VAL A 475 3.40 -6.60 18.89
CA VAL A 475 2.51 -5.56 19.42
C VAL A 475 2.64 -5.51 20.93
N GLN A 476 2.99 -4.33 21.47
CA GLN A 476 3.03 -4.08 22.90
C GLN A 476 1.65 -3.64 23.40
N THR A 477 0.94 -4.50 24.12
CA THR A 477 -0.41 -4.20 24.65
C THR A 477 -0.37 -3.62 26.05
N GLY A 478 0.73 -3.83 26.78
CA GLY A 478 0.98 -3.31 28.12
C GLY A 478 2.47 -3.21 28.40
N ASP A 479 2.82 -2.66 29.56
CA ASP A 479 4.23 -2.53 29.97
C ASP A 479 4.95 -3.89 30.03
N TYR A 480 4.22 -4.94 30.33
CA TYR A 480 4.71 -6.31 30.53
C TYR A 480 3.93 -7.34 29.70
N GLU A 481 3.16 -6.88 28.70
CA GLU A 481 2.39 -7.77 27.83
C GLU A 481 2.63 -7.46 26.36
N PHE A 482 2.91 -8.52 25.60
CA PHE A 482 3.23 -8.45 24.18
C PHE A 482 2.54 -9.58 23.42
N TYR A 483 2.24 -9.32 22.16
CA TYR A 483 1.85 -10.32 21.18
C TYR A 483 2.88 -10.38 20.08
N LEU A 484 3.28 -11.59 19.71
CA LEU A 484 4.24 -11.82 18.63
C LEU A 484 3.63 -12.81 17.64
N CYS A 485 3.60 -12.41 16.37
CA CYS A 485 3.21 -13.29 15.26
C CYS A 485 4.30 -13.25 14.18
N GLY A 486 4.73 -14.42 13.68
CA GLY A 486 5.83 -14.41 12.73
C GLY A 486 6.27 -15.79 12.25
N ALA A 487 7.35 -15.78 11.48
CA ALA A 487 8.00 -16.97 10.97
C ALA A 487 9.52 -16.81 10.96
N GLY A 488 10.24 -17.89 11.26
CA GLY A 488 11.70 -17.91 11.25
C GLY A 488 12.37 -16.93 12.23
N ALA A 489 11.68 -16.58 13.32
CA ALA A 489 12.13 -15.56 14.27
C ALA A 489 11.95 -16.00 15.71
N MET A 490 12.71 -15.38 16.61
CA MET A 490 12.57 -15.54 18.04
C MET A 490 12.89 -14.24 18.78
N ALA A 491 12.11 -13.92 19.81
CA ALA A 491 12.26 -12.72 20.62
C ALA A 491 12.84 -13.04 21.99
N GLU A 492 13.93 -12.37 22.35
CA GLU A 492 14.45 -12.32 23.73
C GLU A 492 14.01 -10.99 24.36
N PHE A 493 13.53 -11.06 25.60
CA PHE A 493 13.15 -9.88 26.37
C PHE A 493 14.18 -9.66 27.47
N ILE A 494 14.82 -8.51 27.46
CA ILE A 494 15.85 -8.12 28.41
C ILE A 494 15.37 -6.86 29.13
N ARG A 495 15.32 -6.88 30.47
CA ARG A 495 14.98 -5.67 31.22
C ARG A 495 15.98 -4.57 30.92
N ARG A 496 15.48 -3.37 30.65
CA ARG A 496 16.33 -2.21 30.37
C ARG A 496 17.02 -1.78 31.65
N PRO A 497 18.37 -1.64 31.65
CA PRO A 497 19.06 -1.11 32.81
C PRO A 497 18.64 0.34 33.06
N ASP A 498 18.59 0.73 34.32
CA ASP A 498 18.43 2.14 34.69
C ASP A 498 19.64 2.92 34.15
N PRO A 499 19.45 3.93 33.31
CA PRO A 499 20.57 4.76 32.80
C PRO A 499 21.38 5.48 33.90
N MET A 500 20.77 5.62 35.09
CA MET A 500 21.42 6.27 36.26
C MET A 500 22.13 5.28 37.17
N ASP A 501 22.02 3.97 36.92
CA ASP A 501 22.67 2.92 37.68
C ASP A 501 23.76 2.25 36.83
N GLU A 502 25.03 2.66 37.03
CA GLU A 502 26.17 2.11 36.29
C GLU A 502 26.37 0.60 36.54
N ASP A 503 25.95 0.08 37.69
CA ASP A 503 26.02 -1.35 37.99
C ASP A 503 24.94 -2.18 37.28
N SER A 504 23.93 -1.54 36.73
CA SER A 504 22.84 -2.26 36.03
C SER A 504 23.30 -2.96 34.75
N TYR A 505 24.38 -2.48 34.11
CA TYR A 505 24.96 -3.12 32.93
C TYR A 505 25.51 -4.53 33.24
N GLY A 506 26.05 -4.75 34.42
CA GLY A 506 26.52 -6.06 34.89
C GLY A 506 25.36 -7.06 35.05
N LYS A 507 24.16 -6.58 35.37
CA LYS A 507 22.96 -7.39 35.53
C LYS A 507 22.33 -7.82 34.19
N MET A 508 22.65 -7.16 33.08
CA MET A 508 22.20 -7.58 31.74
C MET A 508 22.75 -8.93 31.29
N SER A 509 23.86 -9.37 31.88
CA SER A 509 24.46 -10.68 31.55
C SER A 509 23.67 -11.87 32.11
N SER A 510 22.69 -11.63 32.99
CA SER A 510 21.92 -12.68 33.64
C SER A 510 20.67 -13.12 32.88
N ARG A 511 20.75 -13.13 31.53
CA ARG A 511 19.72 -13.80 30.72
C ARG A 511 19.41 -15.24 31.14
N TYR A 512 20.22 -15.78 32.05
CA TYR A 512 20.04 -17.10 32.65
C TYR A 512 19.16 -17.09 33.93
N SER A 513 18.77 -15.94 34.46
CA SER A 513 17.75 -15.85 35.52
C SER A 513 16.32 -15.92 34.98
N SER A 514 16.18 -16.36 33.77
CA SER A 514 15.01 -16.24 32.89
C SER A 514 13.77 -17.05 33.31
N GLN A 515 13.91 -18.08 34.12
CA GLN A 515 12.76 -18.89 34.58
C GLN A 515 11.69 -18.10 35.32
N LEU A 516 12.06 -16.94 35.87
CA LEU A 516 11.12 -16.05 36.55
C LEU A 516 10.68 -14.87 35.66
N ASN A 517 11.24 -14.73 34.47
CA ASN A 517 10.95 -13.58 33.60
C ASN A 517 9.56 -13.62 32.97
N PHE A 518 8.97 -14.81 32.84
CA PHE A 518 7.66 -14.98 32.21
C PHE A 518 6.61 -15.41 33.21
N LEU A 519 5.46 -14.72 33.21
CA LEU A 519 4.24 -15.19 33.87
C LEU A 519 3.55 -16.27 33.04
N SER A 520 3.50 -16.04 31.74
CA SER A 520 2.98 -17.01 30.78
C SER A 520 3.44 -16.69 29.37
N VAL A 521 3.51 -17.74 28.56
CA VAL A 521 3.60 -17.65 27.09
C VAL A 521 2.52 -18.56 26.54
N ASP A 522 1.52 -17.94 25.93
CA ASP A 522 0.32 -18.62 25.47
C ASP A 522 0.26 -18.56 23.94
N GLU A 523 0.18 -19.68 23.26
CA GLU A 523 -0.08 -19.76 21.82
C GLU A 523 -1.59 -19.83 21.61
N GLY A 524 -2.10 -19.11 20.58
CA GLY A 524 -3.53 -19.03 20.37
C GLY A 524 -3.93 -18.20 19.14
N HIS A 525 -5.17 -17.77 19.15
CA HIS A 525 -5.79 -17.00 18.08
C HIS A 525 -6.78 -15.98 18.63
N PHE A 526 -7.27 -15.09 17.77
CA PHE A 526 -8.36 -14.18 18.12
C PHE A 526 -9.71 -14.75 17.67
N GLU A 527 -10.67 -14.77 18.57
CA GLU A 527 -12.06 -15.09 18.30
C GLU A 527 -12.94 -13.96 18.85
N ASN A 528 -13.79 -13.37 18.01
CA ASN A 528 -14.66 -12.23 18.38
C ASN A 528 -13.91 -11.05 19.05
N GLY A 529 -12.67 -10.82 18.63
CA GLY A 529 -11.82 -9.75 19.16
C GLY A 529 -11.11 -10.06 20.48
N GLU A 530 -11.32 -11.26 21.06
CA GLU A 530 -10.67 -11.73 22.28
C GLU A 530 -9.62 -12.78 21.95
N PHE A 531 -8.48 -12.78 22.68
CA PHE A 531 -7.46 -13.79 22.54
C PHE A 531 -7.85 -15.09 23.24
N VAL A 532 -7.96 -16.16 22.48
CA VAL A 532 -8.20 -17.52 22.94
C VAL A 532 -6.88 -18.27 22.98
N CYS A 533 -6.54 -18.82 24.15
CA CYS A 533 -5.35 -19.63 24.35
C CYS A 533 -5.61 -21.07 23.91
N ASP A 534 -4.92 -21.54 22.89
CA ASP A 534 -4.98 -22.94 22.43
C ASP A 534 -4.15 -23.83 23.35
N PHE A 535 -2.95 -23.40 23.70
CA PHE A 535 -2.12 -24.05 24.73
C PHE A 535 -1.09 -23.10 25.33
N ARG A 536 -0.67 -23.39 26.54
CA ARG A 536 0.41 -22.69 27.23
C ARG A 536 1.74 -23.38 27.00
N ARG A 537 2.71 -22.62 26.48
CA ARG A 537 4.09 -23.09 26.44
C ARG A 537 4.64 -23.23 27.86
N ASN A 538 5.35 -24.29 28.13
CA ASN A 538 5.93 -24.55 29.45
C ASN A 538 7.28 -25.27 29.34
N GLY A 539 7.91 -25.55 30.51
CA GLY A 539 9.22 -26.19 30.56
C GLY A 539 10.36 -25.27 30.10
N ASP A 540 11.43 -25.88 29.66
CA ASP A 540 12.66 -25.19 29.27
C ASP A 540 12.47 -24.32 28.02
N GLU A 541 11.39 -24.51 27.27
CA GLU A 541 11.07 -23.79 26.05
C GLU A 541 10.70 -22.33 26.30
N THR A 542 10.29 -21.96 27.52
CA THR A 542 9.94 -20.60 27.91
C THR A 542 11.09 -19.84 28.58
N ASN A 543 12.24 -20.47 28.76
CA ASN A 543 13.30 -19.92 29.61
C ASN A 543 14.15 -18.83 28.94
N PHE A 544 14.22 -18.80 27.60
CA PHE A 544 15.19 -17.94 26.90
C PHE A 544 14.49 -17.00 25.89
N ALA A 545 14.29 -17.49 24.69
CA ALA A 545 13.68 -16.74 23.60
C ALA A 545 12.35 -17.36 23.21
N GLN A 546 11.40 -16.50 22.89
CA GLN A 546 10.09 -16.93 22.43
C GLN A 546 10.08 -16.98 20.89
N TYR A 547 9.94 -18.18 20.33
CA TYR A 547 10.07 -18.37 18.89
C TYR A 547 8.72 -18.51 18.20
N VAL A 548 8.70 -18.03 16.96
CA VAL A 548 7.66 -18.18 15.96
C VAL A 548 8.32 -18.67 14.67
N LEU A 549 8.03 -19.92 14.28
CA LEU A 549 8.72 -20.57 13.18
C LEU A 549 7.90 -20.59 11.89
N ASP A 550 6.56 -20.64 12.02
CA ASP A 550 5.66 -20.93 10.91
C ASP A 550 4.27 -20.30 11.12
N GLY A 551 4.24 -19.00 11.39
CA GLY A 551 3.00 -18.25 11.54
C GLY A 551 2.27 -18.42 12.87
N GLN A 552 2.97 -18.81 13.94
CA GLN A 552 2.37 -18.84 15.26
C GLN A 552 2.06 -17.42 15.76
N LEU A 553 0.93 -17.27 16.45
CA LEU A 553 0.60 -16.11 17.27
C LEU A 553 0.76 -16.48 18.74
N ILE A 554 1.59 -15.75 19.46
CA ILE A 554 1.82 -15.98 20.89
C ILE A 554 1.58 -14.70 21.69
N ARG A 555 0.92 -14.84 22.84
CA ARG A 555 0.84 -13.82 23.89
C ARG A 555 1.93 -14.07 24.92
N ILE A 556 2.73 -13.05 25.19
CA ILE A 556 3.86 -13.09 26.12
C ILE A 556 3.56 -12.14 27.27
N ARG A 557 3.50 -12.69 28.48
CA ARG A 557 3.37 -11.90 29.71
C ARG A 557 4.63 -12.00 30.53
N LEU A 558 5.30 -10.87 30.72
CA LEU A 558 6.52 -10.78 31.52
C LEU A 558 6.19 -10.61 33.00
N ASN A 559 7.11 -11.03 33.85
CA ASN A 559 6.98 -10.88 35.29
C ASN A 559 7.49 -9.49 35.73
N PRO A 560 6.63 -8.60 36.24
CA PRO A 560 7.06 -7.28 36.69
C PRO A 560 7.87 -7.32 38.00
N CYS A 561 7.88 -8.43 38.72
CA CYS A 561 8.52 -8.57 40.03
C CYS A 561 9.94 -9.11 39.96
N VAL A 562 10.48 -9.40 38.76
CA VAL A 562 11.87 -9.84 38.60
C VAL A 562 12.77 -8.63 38.44
N GLU A 563 13.60 -8.37 39.43
CA GLU A 563 14.62 -7.33 39.42
C GLU A 563 15.91 -7.78 38.72
#